data_e1c0b4192cedd64be6f6ba2c2f1bce65
#
_entry.id   e1c0b4192cedd64be6f6ba2c2f1bce65
#
_cell.length_a   1.000
_cell.length_b   1.000
_cell.length_c   1.000
_cell.angle_alpha   90.00
_cell.angle_beta   90.00
_cell.angle_gamma   90.00
#
_symmetry.space_group_name_H-M   'P 1'
#
loop_
_entity.id
_entity.type
_entity.pdbx_description
1 polymer ?
#
loop_
_entity_poly.entity_id
_entity_poly.type
_entity_poly.pdbx_seq_one_letter_code
_entity_poly.pdbx_strand_id
1 'polypeptide(L)'
;MKKILLVIVAVVANITVQAQVFKQAAKWSKTLTPVTEAKKLGGTKTAVAADGSVFTTGTYNNDLTFGSSYLDPDGLTPAYLAKYSADGKELWAVGLVGNSLIHAITTDADGNVYLLGTLAEEVEFESVNGVPKTANGMKIEGAFTPTRRAAFVAKYDKDGNLKMVRTIDAATNYDVVSPDTYFDNLAEVQPTALAVSNGKVYVGLRHDGDVIIDNVNWKGRYNFAFGFMHVDNHSVGIMSMNADDLMGATSVADFGSKEMLTNDGTFNAMDVSFTVANGTVYAAFVGYGKLALNTANESKDFTTEIAEGTMPRVYVLASISESNVVTKAFTTKADKDGDNYRIGRMVLEGDKLFVSGVSAGSNPFNNDLQAVGPRTLFMASLNAADLALNWVAGDAYDEGDVNHHAQGLFDMLVNNGEVLLAGYAEKTDDHSLTAQLNYWITADGTVKPAAADSIVSVAKNKDVVAIITNAKNQTTVSVHDKKNVTGINQVVASKSDRVAVYNLKGQYVGTTLDGLSAGVYLLKKGNDVQKVLVK
;
A
#
# COMPACT_ATOMS: atom_id res chain seq x y z
N MET A 1 59.83 36.34 11.49
CA MET A 1 59.25 35.04 11.71
C MET A 1 57.73 35.21 11.74
N LYS A 2 57.05 34.96 10.60
CA LYS A 2 55.57 35.02 10.51
C LYS A 2 55.01 33.64 10.81
N LYS A 3 54.25 33.51 11.90
CA LYS A 3 53.51 32.30 12.23
C LYS A 3 52.27 32.22 11.31
N ILE A 4 52.24 31.26 10.40
CA ILE A 4 51.07 30.93 9.61
C ILE A 4 50.21 30.04 10.49
N LEU A 5 49.06 30.54 10.93
CA LEU A 5 48.05 29.79 11.64
C LEU A 5 47.20 29.03 10.58
N LEU A 6 47.41 27.74 10.44
CA LEU A 6 46.63 26.90 9.56
C LEU A 6 45.33 26.50 10.29
N VAL A 7 44.25 27.16 9.98
CA VAL A 7 42.91 26.76 10.44
C VAL A 7 42.46 25.59 9.57
N ILE A 8 42.49 24.39 10.11
CA ILE A 8 41.89 23.21 9.47
C ILE A 8 40.40 23.22 9.84
N VAL A 9 39.56 23.60 8.91
CA VAL A 9 38.12 23.38 8.98
C VAL A 9 37.91 21.89 8.73
N ALA A 10 37.63 21.11 9.76
CA ALA A 10 37.16 19.75 9.62
C ALA A 10 35.71 19.83 9.14
N VAL A 11 35.51 19.66 7.86
CA VAL A 11 34.17 19.32 7.32
C VAL A 11 33.89 17.87 7.76
N VAL A 12 33.15 17.72 8.83
CA VAL A 12 32.54 16.44 9.17
C VAL A 12 31.45 16.23 8.14
N ALA A 13 31.77 15.55 7.06
CA ALA A 13 30.75 14.99 6.19
C ALA A 13 30.02 13.94 7.02
N ASN A 14 28.83 14.24 7.47
CA ASN A 14 27.89 13.24 7.93
C ASN A 14 27.55 12.35 6.74
N ILE A 15 28.30 11.27 6.58
CA ILE A 15 27.92 10.20 5.67
C ILE A 15 26.77 9.48 6.36
N THR A 16 25.55 9.90 6.09
CA THR A 16 24.38 9.09 6.36
C THR A 16 24.51 7.85 5.50
N VAL A 17 24.85 6.74 6.11
CA VAL A 17 24.88 5.43 5.44
C VAL A 17 23.42 5.06 5.20
N GLN A 18 22.92 5.40 4.04
CA GLN A 18 21.58 4.96 3.61
C GLN A 18 21.63 3.45 3.34
N ALA A 19 20.65 2.73 3.86
CA ALA A 19 20.51 1.31 3.59
C ALA A 19 20.22 1.09 2.10
N GLN A 20 21.07 0.35 1.40
CA GLN A 20 20.78 -0.04 0.02
C GLN A 20 19.68 -1.09 0.02
N VAL A 21 18.59 -0.83 -0.72
CA VAL A 21 17.50 -1.79 -0.93
C VAL A 21 17.99 -2.99 -1.74
N PHE A 22 19.00 -2.80 -2.59
CA PHE A 22 19.48 -3.83 -3.50
C PHE A 22 20.97 -4.08 -3.34
N LYS A 23 21.34 -5.35 -3.15
CA LYS A 23 22.75 -5.79 -3.17
C LYS A 23 23.36 -5.82 -4.57
N GLN A 24 22.54 -5.98 -5.58
CA GLN A 24 22.94 -6.10 -6.97
C GLN A 24 21.98 -5.33 -7.88
N ALA A 25 22.44 -5.05 -9.09
CA ALA A 25 21.59 -4.47 -10.13
C ALA A 25 20.36 -5.36 -10.39
N ALA A 26 19.30 -4.75 -10.91
CA ALA A 26 18.11 -5.46 -11.34
C ALA A 26 18.48 -6.56 -12.37
N LYS A 27 17.77 -7.67 -12.35
CA LYS A 27 17.84 -8.69 -13.42
C LYS A 27 17.47 -8.06 -14.75
N TRP A 28 16.45 -7.24 -14.70
CA TRP A 28 16.03 -6.40 -15.82
C TRP A 28 15.27 -5.18 -15.29
N SER A 29 15.24 -4.14 -16.09
CA SER A 29 14.46 -2.92 -15.83
C SER A 29 13.86 -2.42 -17.13
N LYS A 30 12.63 -1.96 -17.09
CA LYS A 30 11.87 -1.41 -18.22
C LYS A 30 11.16 -0.14 -17.80
N THR A 31 11.20 0.85 -18.67
CA THR A 31 10.50 2.12 -18.45
C THR A 31 9.35 2.24 -19.45
N LEU A 32 8.16 2.46 -18.92
CA LEU A 32 6.97 2.79 -19.71
C LEU A 32 6.88 4.29 -19.91
N THR A 33 6.66 4.69 -21.11
CA THR A 33 6.39 6.07 -21.52
C THR A 33 5.45 6.07 -22.74
N PRO A 34 4.48 6.98 -22.85
CA PRO A 34 4.05 7.95 -21.87
C PRO A 34 2.98 7.37 -20.96
N VAL A 35 3.15 7.54 -19.67
CA VAL A 35 2.10 7.25 -18.68
C VAL A 35 1.83 8.51 -17.89
N THR A 36 0.61 8.66 -17.43
CA THR A 36 0.25 9.76 -16.52
C THR A 36 1.01 9.60 -15.22
N GLU A 37 1.60 10.67 -14.72
CA GLU A 37 2.20 10.67 -13.38
C GLU A 37 1.15 10.23 -12.36
N ALA A 38 1.47 9.21 -11.57
CA ALA A 38 0.57 8.72 -10.54
C ALA A 38 0.40 9.80 -9.46
N LYS A 39 -0.62 10.61 -9.61
CA LYS A 39 -1.04 11.51 -8.54
C LYS A 39 -1.68 10.68 -7.45
N LYS A 40 -0.99 10.52 -6.30
CA LYS A 40 -1.51 9.96 -5.05
C LYS A 40 -2.29 8.66 -5.16
N LEU A 41 -1.72 7.56 -4.76
CA LEU A 41 -2.41 6.27 -4.59
C LEU A 41 -3.09 5.70 -5.84
N GLY A 42 -3.07 6.40 -6.96
CA GLY A 42 -3.88 6.07 -8.11
C GLY A 42 -3.15 5.18 -9.10
N GLY A 43 -3.58 3.97 -9.21
CA GLY A 43 -3.45 3.23 -10.43
C GLY A 43 -2.18 2.40 -10.65
N THR A 44 -1.01 2.80 -10.17
CA THR A 44 0.20 2.00 -10.40
C THR A 44 0.33 0.90 -9.35
N LYS A 45 0.08 -0.34 -9.77
CA LYS A 45 0.19 -1.55 -8.94
C LYS A 45 0.96 -2.62 -9.68
N THR A 46 1.55 -3.55 -8.93
CA THR A 46 2.27 -4.69 -9.50
C THR A 46 1.92 -6.00 -8.81
N ALA A 47 1.99 -7.09 -9.57
CA ALA A 47 1.92 -8.44 -9.07
C ALA A 47 2.96 -9.31 -9.78
N VAL A 48 3.46 -10.32 -9.10
CA VAL A 48 4.41 -11.30 -9.64
C VAL A 48 3.76 -12.68 -9.62
N ALA A 49 3.60 -13.28 -10.78
CA ALA A 49 3.08 -14.64 -10.91
C ALA A 49 4.09 -15.70 -10.45
N ALA A 50 3.61 -16.92 -10.25
CA ALA A 50 4.44 -18.05 -9.79
C ALA A 50 5.60 -18.37 -10.75
N ASP A 51 5.40 -18.15 -12.06
CA ASP A 51 6.41 -18.35 -13.11
C ASP A 51 7.44 -17.22 -13.22
N GLY A 52 7.30 -16.16 -12.42
CA GLY A 52 8.16 -14.98 -12.44
C GLY A 52 7.73 -13.90 -13.42
N SER A 53 6.64 -14.09 -14.17
CA SER A 53 6.03 -13.03 -14.98
C SER A 53 5.56 -11.89 -14.08
N VAL A 54 5.69 -10.66 -14.56
CA VAL A 54 5.31 -9.45 -13.81
C VAL A 54 4.16 -8.76 -14.51
N PHE A 55 3.12 -8.48 -13.74
CA PHE A 55 2.00 -7.66 -14.16
C PHE A 55 2.14 -6.26 -13.57
N THR A 56 1.81 -5.25 -14.35
CA THR A 56 1.75 -3.86 -13.89
C THR A 56 0.49 -3.19 -14.42
N THR A 57 -0.02 -2.28 -13.61
CA THR A 57 -1.16 -1.44 -13.97
C THR A 57 -0.77 0.02 -13.80
N GLY A 58 -1.57 0.89 -14.36
CA GLY A 58 -1.44 2.34 -14.24
C GLY A 58 -2.53 3.01 -15.04
N THR A 59 -2.42 4.32 -15.23
CA THR A 59 -3.28 5.08 -16.14
C THR A 59 -2.46 5.67 -17.27
N TYR A 60 -3.06 5.91 -18.41
CA TYR A 60 -2.40 6.52 -19.56
C TYR A 60 -3.34 7.56 -20.20
N ASN A 61 -2.79 8.61 -20.77
CA ASN A 61 -3.53 9.69 -21.44
C ASN A 61 -2.98 10.04 -22.82
N ASN A 62 -2.04 9.27 -23.31
CA ASN A 62 -1.51 9.29 -24.67
C ASN A 62 -1.36 7.85 -25.11
N ASP A 63 -1.26 7.64 -26.42
CA ASP A 63 -1.04 6.32 -27.00
C ASP A 63 0.11 5.59 -26.29
N LEU A 64 -0.14 4.35 -25.95
CA LEU A 64 0.83 3.49 -25.28
C LEU A 64 1.14 2.27 -26.16
N THR A 65 2.40 2.13 -26.56
CA THR A 65 2.88 0.92 -27.23
C THR A 65 3.58 0.02 -26.21
N PHE A 66 3.17 -1.25 -26.17
CA PHE A 66 3.74 -2.25 -25.28
C PHE A 66 3.92 -3.57 -26.02
N GLY A 67 5.16 -3.91 -26.39
CA GLY A 67 5.42 -5.06 -27.26
C GLY A 67 4.70 -4.93 -28.60
N SER A 68 3.75 -5.81 -28.85
CA SER A 68 2.87 -5.76 -30.04
C SER A 68 1.51 -5.11 -29.76
N SER A 69 1.22 -4.75 -28.53
CA SER A 69 -0.03 -4.09 -28.14
C SER A 69 0.05 -2.58 -28.36
N TYR A 70 -1.05 -2.01 -28.83
CA TYR A 70 -1.24 -0.58 -28.98
C TYR A 70 -2.52 -0.20 -28.25
N LEU A 71 -2.42 0.74 -27.32
CA LEU A 71 -3.53 1.23 -26.52
C LEU A 71 -3.79 2.69 -26.85
N ASP A 72 -5.03 3.00 -27.23
CA ASP A 72 -5.53 4.35 -27.49
C ASP A 72 -6.36 4.81 -26.29
N PRO A 73 -6.06 5.96 -25.67
CA PRO A 73 -6.84 6.47 -24.55
C PRO A 73 -8.20 7.08 -24.96
N ASP A 74 -8.47 7.24 -26.25
CA ASP A 74 -9.69 7.86 -26.79
C ASP A 74 -10.03 9.22 -26.14
N GLY A 75 -8.99 10.02 -25.88
CA GLY A 75 -9.11 11.33 -25.21
C GLY A 75 -9.41 11.28 -23.70
N LEU A 76 -9.40 10.08 -23.10
CA LEU A 76 -9.64 9.82 -21.68
C LEU A 76 -8.34 9.60 -20.90
N THR A 77 -8.47 9.14 -19.67
CA THR A 77 -7.35 8.66 -18.85
C THR A 77 -7.67 7.27 -18.30
N PRO A 78 -7.77 6.27 -19.20
CA PRO A 78 -8.13 4.92 -18.81
C PRO A 78 -7.02 4.22 -18.03
N ALA A 79 -7.38 3.15 -17.35
CA ALA A 79 -6.42 2.24 -16.77
C ALA A 79 -5.90 1.24 -17.82
N TYR A 80 -4.70 0.69 -17.57
CA TYR A 80 -4.14 -0.43 -18.35
C TYR A 80 -3.71 -1.58 -17.45
N LEU A 81 -3.64 -2.76 -18.04
CA LEU A 81 -2.96 -3.95 -17.51
C LEU A 81 -1.93 -4.42 -18.52
N ALA A 82 -0.68 -4.57 -18.09
CA ALA A 82 0.41 -5.04 -18.94
C ALA A 82 1.18 -6.19 -18.29
N LYS A 83 1.72 -7.10 -19.11
CA LYS A 83 2.49 -8.27 -18.67
C LYS A 83 3.87 -8.31 -19.29
N TYR A 84 4.87 -8.48 -18.42
CA TYR A 84 6.24 -8.84 -18.78
C TYR A 84 6.47 -10.32 -18.48
N SER A 85 7.30 -10.96 -19.31
CA SER A 85 7.86 -12.28 -18.99
C SER A 85 8.88 -12.19 -17.84
N ALA A 86 9.28 -13.34 -17.30
CA ALA A 86 10.26 -13.41 -16.22
C ALA A 86 11.65 -12.83 -16.58
N ASP A 87 11.96 -12.74 -17.86
CA ASP A 87 13.18 -12.14 -18.41
C ASP A 87 13.01 -10.70 -18.92
N GLY A 88 11.83 -10.10 -18.68
CA GLY A 88 11.56 -8.69 -18.97
C GLY A 88 11.13 -8.40 -20.41
N LYS A 89 10.72 -9.41 -21.18
CA LYS A 89 10.10 -9.18 -22.48
C LYS A 89 8.67 -8.70 -22.31
N GLU A 90 8.29 -7.64 -22.99
CA GLU A 90 6.92 -7.17 -23.08
C GLU A 90 6.08 -8.19 -23.84
N LEU A 91 5.04 -8.74 -23.21
CA LEU A 91 4.22 -9.81 -23.79
C LEU A 91 2.93 -9.24 -24.39
N TRP A 92 2.15 -8.55 -23.58
CA TRP A 92 0.89 -7.96 -23.99
C TRP A 92 0.46 -6.85 -23.01
N ALA A 93 -0.40 -5.96 -23.49
CA ALA A 93 -1.15 -5.02 -22.67
C ALA A 93 -2.58 -4.89 -23.19
N VAL A 94 -3.50 -4.53 -22.29
CA VAL A 94 -4.92 -4.26 -22.56
C VAL A 94 -5.35 -3.00 -21.82
N GLY A 95 -6.26 -2.24 -22.41
CA GLY A 95 -6.88 -1.07 -21.82
C GLY A 95 -8.18 -1.42 -21.07
N LEU A 96 -8.52 -0.58 -20.10
CA LEU A 96 -9.83 -0.48 -19.48
C LEU A 96 -10.37 0.89 -19.89
N VAL A 97 -10.88 0.96 -21.13
CA VAL A 97 -11.21 2.22 -21.81
C VAL A 97 -12.46 2.82 -21.18
N GLY A 98 -12.33 4.00 -20.61
CA GLY A 98 -13.36 4.70 -19.87
C GLY A 98 -12.82 5.27 -18.56
N ASN A 99 -13.71 5.76 -17.70
CA ASN A 99 -13.33 6.29 -16.39
C ASN A 99 -13.13 5.16 -15.40
N SER A 100 -11.92 4.64 -15.35
CA SER A 100 -11.54 3.48 -14.52
C SER A 100 -10.27 3.72 -13.73
N LEU A 101 -10.18 3.08 -12.54
CA LEU A 101 -9.01 3.13 -11.68
C LEU A 101 -8.78 1.77 -11.04
N ILE A 102 -7.56 1.27 -11.09
CA ILE A 102 -7.18 0.00 -10.43
C ILE A 102 -6.60 0.30 -9.06
N HIS A 103 -7.17 -0.30 -8.01
CA HIS A 103 -6.76 -0.14 -6.62
C HIS A 103 -5.89 -1.28 -6.13
N ALA A 104 -6.13 -2.49 -6.62
CA ALA A 104 -5.35 -3.66 -6.25
C ALA A 104 -5.24 -4.67 -7.40
N ILE A 105 -4.16 -5.44 -7.40
CA ILE A 105 -3.87 -6.51 -8.35
C ILE A 105 -3.28 -7.70 -7.59
N THR A 106 -3.64 -8.90 -8.01
CA THR A 106 -3.06 -10.15 -7.50
C THR A 106 -3.09 -11.23 -8.57
N THR A 107 -2.34 -12.31 -8.37
CA THR A 107 -2.32 -13.46 -9.27
C THR A 107 -2.64 -14.74 -8.51
N ASP A 108 -3.23 -15.72 -9.19
CA ASP A 108 -3.35 -17.08 -8.67
C ASP A 108 -2.15 -17.97 -9.07
N ALA A 109 -2.20 -19.24 -8.64
CA ALA A 109 -1.14 -20.20 -8.93
C ALA A 109 -1.03 -20.56 -10.42
N ASP A 110 -2.11 -20.42 -11.19
CA ASP A 110 -2.17 -20.70 -12.63
C ASP A 110 -1.70 -19.53 -13.48
N GLY A 111 -1.37 -18.40 -12.83
CA GLY A 111 -0.92 -17.17 -13.47
C GLY A 111 -2.06 -16.32 -14.03
N ASN A 112 -3.31 -16.59 -13.67
CA ASN A 112 -4.39 -15.65 -13.92
C ASN A 112 -4.21 -14.41 -13.04
N VAL A 113 -4.61 -13.26 -13.56
CA VAL A 113 -4.51 -11.99 -12.84
C VAL A 113 -5.90 -11.45 -12.51
N TYR A 114 -6.04 -10.96 -11.29
CA TYR A 114 -7.26 -10.37 -10.78
C TYR A 114 -7.01 -8.90 -10.48
N LEU A 115 -7.94 -8.07 -10.94
CA LEU A 115 -7.96 -6.64 -10.72
C LEU A 115 -9.14 -6.28 -9.83
N LEU A 116 -8.92 -5.39 -8.89
CA LEU A 116 -9.96 -4.72 -8.12
C LEU A 116 -9.85 -3.22 -8.37
N GLY A 117 -10.93 -2.61 -8.81
CA GLY A 117 -10.91 -1.20 -9.17
C GLY A 117 -12.27 -0.53 -9.01
N THR A 118 -12.31 0.73 -9.41
CA THR A 118 -13.54 1.51 -9.54
C THR A 118 -13.77 1.88 -11.00
N LEU A 119 -15.02 1.95 -11.38
CA LEU A 119 -15.46 2.46 -12.66
C LEU A 119 -16.61 3.44 -12.48
N ALA A 120 -16.66 4.42 -13.37
CA ALA A 120 -17.76 5.35 -13.47
C ALA A 120 -18.22 5.39 -14.93
N GLU A 121 -19.52 5.42 -15.14
CA GLU A 121 -20.13 5.29 -16.47
C GLU A 121 -19.78 3.96 -17.14
N GLU A 122 -19.65 3.96 -18.47
CA GLU A 122 -19.32 2.79 -19.25
C GLU A 122 -17.80 2.62 -19.35
N VAL A 123 -17.32 1.41 -19.07
CA VAL A 123 -15.92 1.03 -19.23
C VAL A 123 -15.83 -0.24 -20.05
N GLU A 124 -15.08 -0.18 -21.15
CA GLU A 124 -14.77 -1.33 -21.98
C GLU A 124 -13.48 -2.00 -21.48
N PHE A 125 -13.56 -3.28 -21.16
CA PHE A 125 -12.45 -4.13 -20.78
C PHE A 125 -11.95 -4.86 -22.01
N GLU A 126 -10.81 -4.46 -22.54
CA GLU A 126 -10.17 -5.10 -23.69
C GLU A 126 -9.68 -6.51 -23.38
N SER A 127 -9.44 -7.29 -24.43
CA SER A 127 -8.94 -8.66 -24.36
C SER A 127 -8.00 -8.94 -25.51
N VAL A 128 -6.86 -9.61 -25.26
CA VAL A 128 -5.82 -9.85 -26.30
C VAL A 128 -6.39 -10.63 -27.49
N ASN A 129 -7.10 -11.72 -27.25
CA ASN A 129 -7.70 -12.57 -28.32
C ASN A 129 -9.19 -12.81 -28.12
N GLY A 130 -9.83 -12.06 -27.21
CA GLY A 130 -11.24 -12.24 -26.87
C GLY A 130 -12.09 -11.07 -27.31
N VAL A 131 -13.38 -11.21 -27.12
CA VAL A 131 -14.33 -10.09 -27.30
C VAL A 131 -14.22 -9.21 -26.06
N PRO A 132 -14.03 -7.88 -26.23
CA PRO A 132 -14.13 -6.95 -25.12
C PRO A 132 -15.47 -7.05 -24.41
N LYS A 133 -15.50 -6.74 -23.12
CA LYS A 133 -16.74 -6.68 -22.34
C LYS A 133 -16.90 -5.30 -21.75
N THR A 134 -18.10 -4.80 -21.82
CA THR A 134 -18.50 -3.54 -21.21
C THR A 134 -19.07 -3.79 -19.82
N ALA A 135 -18.65 -2.97 -18.86
CA ALA A 135 -19.25 -2.89 -17.55
C ALA A 135 -19.65 -1.45 -17.24
N ASN A 136 -20.77 -1.30 -16.57
CA ASN A 136 -21.34 0.01 -16.28
C ASN A 136 -21.34 0.28 -14.78
N GLY A 137 -20.85 1.47 -14.39
CA GLY A 137 -21.21 2.09 -13.12
C GLY A 137 -22.66 2.59 -13.20
N MET A 138 -23.32 2.66 -12.04
CA MET A 138 -24.70 3.17 -12.05
C MET A 138 -24.75 4.63 -12.45
N LYS A 139 -25.58 4.94 -13.44
CA LYS A 139 -25.94 6.31 -13.83
C LYS A 139 -27.26 6.64 -13.13
N ILE A 140 -27.30 7.81 -12.45
CA ILE A 140 -28.54 8.29 -11.85
C ILE A 140 -29.11 9.36 -12.77
N GLU A 141 -30.31 9.11 -13.27
CA GLU A 141 -31.01 10.11 -14.05
C GLU A 141 -31.49 11.27 -13.18
N GLY A 142 -31.20 12.50 -13.60
CA GLY A 142 -31.69 13.72 -12.95
C GLY A 142 -30.84 14.25 -11.79
N ALA A 143 -29.74 13.63 -11.44
CA ALA A 143 -28.85 14.14 -10.40
C ALA A 143 -27.84 15.18 -10.94
N PHE A 144 -27.45 16.12 -10.06
CA PHE A 144 -26.44 17.15 -10.39
C PHE A 144 -25.01 16.55 -10.56
N THR A 145 -24.76 15.40 -9.94
CA THR A 145 -23.55 14.60 -10.16
C THR A 145 -23.96 13.29 -10.84
N PRO A 146 -23.75 13.16 -12.14
CA PRO A 146 -24.36 12.09 -12.94
C PRO A 146 -23.71 10.73 -12.77
N THR A 147 -22.64 10.59 -12.00
CA THR A 147 -21.84 9.37 -12.00
C THR A 147 -21.51 8.87 -10.60
N ARG A 148 -22.01 7.69 -10.30
CA ARG A 148 -21.56 6.88 -9.17
C ARG A 148 -20.41 5.99 -9.56
N ARG A 149 -19.45 5.83 -8.66
CA ARG A 149 -18.42 4.82 -8.79
C ARG A 149 -18.91 3.49 -8.24
N ALA A 150 -18.94 2.48 -9.09
CA ALA A 150 -19.04 1.10 -8.69
C ALA A 150 -17.64 0.51 -8.52
N ALA A 151 -17.50 -0.46 -7.65
CA ALA A 151 -16.33 -1.32 -7.65
C ALA A 151 -16.46 -2.39 -8.74
N PHE A 152 -15.34 -2.90 -9.23
CA PHE A 152 -15.33 -4.06 -10.10
C PHE A 152 -14.23 -5.04 -9.70
N VAL A 153 -14.48 -6.32 -9.99
CA VAL A 153 -13.46 -7.36 -10.02
C VAL A 153 -13.38 -7.89 -11.44
N ALA A 154 -12.17 -7.91 -12.01
CA ALA A 154 -11.94 -8.49 -13.33
C ALA A 154 -10.90 -9.60 -13.25
N LYS A 155 -11.13 -10.70 -13.98
CA LYS A 155 -10.20 -11.82 -14.14
C LYS A 155 -9.72 -11.89 -15.57
N TYR A 156 -8.41 -11.87 -15.75
CA TYR A 156 -7.73 -12.18 -17.01
C TYR A 156 -6.95 -13.48 -16.87
N ASP A 157 -6.87 -14.26 -17.93
CA ASP A 157 -5.95 -15.38 -17.94
C ASP A 157 -4.49 -14.92 -18.17
N LYS A 158 -3.55 -15.84 -18.02
CA LYS A 158 -2.12 -15.56 -18.20
C LYS A 158 -1.74 -15.04 -19.58
N ASP A 159 -2.60 -15.21 -20.57
CA ASP A 159 -2.40 -14.80 -21.97
C ASP A 159 -3.11 -13.47 -22.32
N GLY A 160 -3.72 -12.82 -21.32
CA GLY A 160 -4.37 -11.51 -21.43
C GLY A 160 -5.80 -11.55 -21.96
N ASN A 161 -6.42 -12.74 -21.98
CA ASN A 161 -7.81 -12.84 -22.38
C ASN A 161 -8.71 -12.57 -21.16
N LEU A 162 -9.63 -11.65 -21.33
CA LEU A 162 -10.64 -11.35 -20.32
C LEU A 162 -11.57 -12.56 -20.11
N LYS A 163 -11.62 -13.06 -18.92
CA LYS A 163 -12.52 -14.18 -18.55
C LYS A 163 -13.82 -13.68 -17.97
N MET A 164 -13.73 -12.77 -16.99
CA MET A 164 -14.90 -12.27 -16.28
C MET A 164 -14.66 -10.84 -15.79
N VAL A 165 -15.72 -10.06 -15.81
CA VAL A 165 -15.86 -8.80 -15.07
C VAL A 165 -17.12 -8.88 -14.26
N ARG A 166 -17.02 -8.46 -13.01
CA ARG A 166 -18.17 -8.34 -12.13
C ARG A 166 -18.15 -7.00 -11.42
N THR A 167 -19.24 -6.26 -11.51
CA THR A 167 -19.46 -5.02 -10.79
C THR A 167 -20.05 -5.29 -9.42
N ILE A 168 -19.66 -4.46 -8.46
CA ILE A 168 -20.18 -4.43 -7.10
C ILE A 168 -20.63 -3.00 -6.85
N ASP A 169 -21.90 -2.83 -6.66
CA ASP A 169 -22.53 -1.52 -6.50
C ASP A 169 -23.20 -1.38 -5.12
N ALA A 170 -23.41 -0.15 -4.69
CA ALA A 170 -24.16 0.16 -3.49
C ALA A 170 -25.48 0.84 -3.88
N ALA A 171 -26.59 0.20 -3.55
CA ALA A 171 -27.91 0.75 -3.78
C ALA A 171 -28.24 1.81 -2.71
N THR A 172 -28.84 2.92 -3.14
CA THR A 172 -29.39 3.90 -2.22
C THR A 172 -30.71 3.37 -1.64
N ASN A 173 -30.87 3.39 -0.33
CA ASN A 173 -32.14 3.04 0.29
C ASN A 173 -33.04 4.29 0.34
N TYR A 174 -33.88 4.45 -0.68
CA TYR A 174 -34.77 5.59 -0.82
C TYR A 174 -35.85 5.69 0.27
N ASP A 175 -36.14 4.61 0.99
CA ASP A 175 -37.13 4.63 2.07
C ASP A 175 -36.68 5.45 3.29
N VAL A 176 -35.38 5.70 3.39
CA VAL A 176 -34.76 6.45 4.50
C VAL A 176 -34.39 7.87 4.08
N VAL A 177 -34.29 8.15 2.78
CA VAL A 177 -33.82 9.41 2.23
C VAL A 177 -34.95 10.10 1.50
N SER A 178 -35.24 11.36 1.84
CA SER A 178 -36.27 12.13 1.16
C SER A 178 -35.89 12.41 -0.29
N PRO A 179 -36.78 12.15 -1.25
CA PRO A 179 -36.50 12.42 -2.67
C PRO A 179 -36.28 13.89 -3.01
N ASP A 180 -36.54 14.79 -2.06
CA ASP A 180 -36.40 16.25 -2.22
C ASP A 180 -35.02 16.78 -1.80
N THR A 181 -34.11 15.92 -1.30
CA THR A 181 -32.78 16.35 -0.91
C THR A 181 -31.79 16.18 -2.05
N TYR A 182 -31.21 17.26 -2.48
CA TYR A 182 -30.32 17.44 -3.64
C TYR A 182 -29.03 16.60 -3.61
N PHE A 183 -28.72 15.92 -2.49
CA PHE A 183 -27.45 15.24 -2.24
C PHE A 183 -27.57 13.73 -2.04
N ASP A 184 -28.75 13.16 -2.25
CA ASP A 184 -29.14 11.82 -1.80
C ASP A 184 -28.56 10.66 -2.61
N ASN A 185 -27.68 10.92 -3.56
CA ASN A 185 -27.30 9.92 -4.55
C ASN A 185 -25.82 9.53 -4.53
N LEU A 186 -25.14 9.67 -3.40
CA LEU A 186 -23.71 9.46 -3.29
C LEU A 186 -23.32 8.11 -2.67
N ALA A 187 -24.21 7.10 -2.68
CA ALA A 187 -23.81 5.77 -2.24
C ALA A 187 -22.67 5.27 -3.13
N GLU A 188 -21.49 5.20 -2.59
CA GLU A 188 -20.27 4.75 -3.28
C GLU A 188 -19.77 3.43 -2.69
N VAL A 189 -19.08 2.67 -3.53
CA VAL A 189 -18.27 1.53 -3.11
C VAL A 189 -16.83 1.82 -3.44
N GLN A 190 -15.98 1.79 -2.41
CA GLN A 190 -14.55 2.04 -2.57
C GLN A 190 -13.75 0.77 -2.26
N PRO A 191 -13.01 0.22 -3.22
CA PRO A 191 -12.12 -0.91 -3.02
C PRO A 191 -10.98 -0.58 -2.04
N THR A 192 -10.64 -1.53 -1.18
CA THR A 192 -9.56 -1.37 -0.21
C THR A 192 -8.46 -2.42 -0.36
N ALA A 193 -8.82 -3.70 -0.51
CA ALA A 193 -7.86 -4.79 -0.58
C ALA A 193 -8.37 -5.96 -1.42
N LEU A 194 -7.43 -6.72 -2.00
CA LEU A 194 -7.70 -7.89 -2.84
C LEU A 194 -6.74 -9.03 -2.49
N ALA A 195 -7.26 -10.23 -2.37
CA ALA A 195 -6.45 -11.45 -2.25
C ALA A 195 -7.10 -12.62 -2.98
N VAL A 196 -6.28 -13.58 -3.40
CA VAL A 196 -6.73 -14.87 -3.94
C VAL A 196 -6.13 -16.00 -3.13
N SER A 197 -6.95 -16.90 -2.65
CA SER A 197 -6.52 -18.06 -1.87
C SER A 197 -7.54 -19.20 -1.97
N ASN A 198 -7.07 -20.43 -2.09
CA ASN A 198 -7.93 -21.64 -2.08
C ASN A 198 -9.13 -21.57 -3.04
N GLY A 199 -8.92 -21.11 -4.27
CA GLY A 199 -9.97 -20.99 -5.29
C GLY A 199 -11.02 -19.91 -5.01
N LYS A 200 -10.76 -19.01 -4.09
CA LYS A 200 -11.60 -17.84 -3.78
C LYS A 200 -10.87 -16.53 -4.01
N VAL A 201 -11.60 -15.54 -4.47
CA VAL A 201 -11.19 -14.13 -4.50
C VAL A 201 -11.82 -13.44 -3.30
N TYR A 202 -11.01 -12.75 -2.52
CA TYR A 202 -11.43 -11.96 -1.38
C TYR A 202 -11.33 -10.48 -1.72
N VAL A 203 -12.38 -9.73 -1.42
CA VAL A 203 -12.51 -8.31 -1.79
C VAL A 203 -12.87 -7.51 -0.54
N GLY A 204 -12.06 -6.52 -0.22
CA GLY A 204 -12.33 -5.54 0.82
C GLY A 204 -12.93 -4.28 0.22
N LEU A 205 -13.99 -3.78 0.84
CA LEU A 205 -14.75 -2.63 0.36
C LEU A 205 -15.11 -1.70 1.52
N ARG A 206 -15.14 -0.41 1.26
CA ARG A 206 -15.89 0.57 2.02
C ARG A 206 -17.15 0.91 1.23
N HIS A 207 -18.28 1.03 1.90
CA HIS A 207 -19.55 1.32 1.25
C HIS A 207 -20.45 2.21 2.12
N ASP A 208 -21.27 3.00 1.45
CA ASP A 208 -22.21 3.93 2.08
C ASP A 208 -23.66 3.46 1.94
N GLY A 209 -23.98 2.78 0.83
CA GLY A 209 -25.28 2.21 0.53
C GLY A 209 -25.36 0.70 0.75
N ASP A 210 -26.53 0.14 0.48
CA ASP A 210 -26.78 -1.30 0.55
C ASP A 210 -25.98 -2.02 -0.53
N VAL A 211 -25.11 -2.96 -0.15
CA VAL A 211 -24.43 -3.87 -1.07
C VAL A 211 -25.16 -5.21 -1.08
N ILE A 212 -25.83 -5.48 -2.18
CA ILE A 212 -26.61 -6.72 -2.36
C ILE A 212 -26.06 -7.44 -3.57
N ILE A 213 -25.38 -8.56 -3.34
CA ILE A 213 -24.76 -9.37 -4.38
C ILE A 213 -24.70 -10.84 -3.94
N ASP A 214 -25.37 -11.74 -4.67
CA ASP A 214 -25.52 -13.16 -4.34
C ASP A 214 -26.03 -13.37 -2.89
N ASN A 215 -25.16 -13.87 -1.99
CA ASN A 215 -25.46 -14.10 -0.58
C ASN A 215 -24.94 -12.99 0.34
N VAL A 216 -24.37 -11.92 -0.21
CA VAL A 216 -23.99 -10.71 0.54
C VAL A 216 -25.18 -9.77 0.60
N ASN A 217 -25.52 -9.33 1.81
CA ASN A 217 -26.57 -8.36 2.06
C ASN A 217 -26.10 -7.41 3.17
N TRP A 218 -25.17 -6.53 2.80
CA TRP A 218 -24.68 -5.49 3.69
C TRP A 218 -25.61 -4.29 3.62
N LYS A 219 -25.99 -3.79 4.76
CA LYS A 219 -26.89 -2.65 4.84
C LYS A 219 -26.11 -1.33 4.89
N GLY A 220 -26.46 -0.42 4.01
CA GLY A 220 -26.01 0.95 4.03
C GLY A 220 -26.53 1.67 5.28
N ARG A 221 -25.73 2.59 5.77
CA ARG A 221 -26.04 3.33 6.99
C ARG A 221 -25.99 4.82 6.66
N TYR A 222 -27.15 5.36 6.28
CA TYR A 222 -27.26 6.80 6.08
C TYR A 222 -27.54 7.49 7.41
N ASN A 223 -26.84 8.57 7.68
CA ASN A 223 -27.23 9.47 8.74
C ASN A 223 -27.74 10.78 8.15
N PHE A 224 -28.90 11.19 8.60
CA PHE A 224 -29.47 12.48 8.27
C PHE A 224 -28.79 13.53 9.14
N ALA A 225 -28.07 14.45 8.55
CA ALA A 225 -27.63 15.64 9.25
C ALA A 225 -28.49 16.83 8.85
N PHE A 226 -28.70 17.71 9.81
CA PHE A 226 -29.48 18.91 9.66
C PHE A 226 -29.02 19.78 8.49
N GLY A 227 -29.90 20.10 7.56
CA GLY A 227 -29.68 21.08 6.52
C GLY A 227 -28.82 20.62 5.38
N PHE A 228 -27.71 21.29 5.12
CA PHE A 228 -26.83 21.07 3.93
C PHE A 228 -25.59 20.21 4.19
N MET A 229 -25.46 19.60 5.34
CA MET A 229 -24.31 18.77 5.67
C MET A 229 -24.71 17.30 5.80
N HIS A 230 -24.15 16.47 4.92
CA HIS A 230 -24.21 15.03 5.06
C HIS A 230 -23.07 14.56 5.97
N VAL A 231 -23.40 13.70 6.92
CA VAL A 231 -22.40 12.92 7.63
C VAL A 231 -22.31 11.58 6.93
N ASP A 232 -21.21 11.35 6.23
CA ASP A 232 -20.93 10.10 5.56
C ASP A 232 -20.67 9.00 6.59
N ASN A 233 -21.68 8.16 6.81
CA ASN A 233 -21.54 6.98 7.65
C ASN A 233 -21.16 5.79 6.78
N HIS A 234 -19.86 5.47 6.79
CA HIS A 234 -19.34 4.33 6.04
C HIS A 234 -19.39 3.05 6.85
N SER A 235 -19.63 1.94 6.16
CA SER A 235 -19.34 0.58 6.62
C SER A 235 -18.22 0.01 5.78
N VAL A 236 -17.49 -0.95 6.32
CA VAL A 236 -16.44 -1.66 5.60
C VAL A 236 -16.68 -3.17 5.72
N GLY A 237 -16.41 -3.89 4.64
CA GLY A 237 -16.64 -5.32 4.64
C GLY A 237 -15.62 -6.08 3.80
N ILE A 238 -15.57 -7.37 4.04
CA ILE A 238 -14.82 -8.36 3.27
C ILE A 238 -15.80 -9.40 2.76
N MET A 239 -15.84 -9.59 1.44
CA MET A 239 -16.56 -10.69 0.82
C MET A 239 -15.60 -11.64 0.12
N SER A 240 -16.04 -12.87 -0.07
CA SER A 240 -15.35 -13.83 -0.93
C SER A 240 -16.28 -14.33 -2.03
N MET A 241 -15.71 -14.64 -3.19
CA MET A 241 -16.40 -15.21 -4.34
C MET A 241 -15.54 -16.28 -5.00
N ASN A 242 -16.13 -17.12 -5.84
CA ASN A 242 -15.40 -18.11 -6.60
C ASN A 242 -14.36 -17.48 -7.52
N ALA A 243 -13.14 -17.99 -7.50
CA ALA A 243 -12.07 -17.49 -8.37
C ALA A 243 -12.26 -17.87 -9.85
N ASP A 244 -13.08 -18.90 -10.15
CA ASP A 244 -13.28 -19.35 -11.53
C ASP A 244 -14.22 -18.42 -12.32
N ASP A 245 -15.33 -18.03 -11.72
CA ASP A 245 -16.41 -17.31 -12.39
C ASP A 245 -16.82 -16.01 -11.71
N LEU A 246 -16.17 -15.65 -10.60
CA LEU A 246 -16.46 -14.49 -9.74
C LEU A 246 -17.91 -14.48 -9.20
N MET A 247 -18.56 -15.66 -9.09
CA MET A 247 -19.92 -15.83 -8.60
C MET A 247 -19.93 -16.36 -7.17
N GLY A 248 -21.12 -16.46 -6.58
CA GLY A 248 -21.32 -17.03 -5.26
C GLY A 248 -20.71 -16.16 -4.14
N ALA A 249 -20.82 -14.85 -4.27
CA ALA A 249 -20.32 -13.93 -3.25
C ALA A 249 -20.95 -14.22 -1.88
N THR A 250 -20.13 -14.30 -0.85
CA THR A 250 -20.52 -14.50 0.54
C THR A 250 -19.80 -13.50 1.44
N SER A 251 -20.49 -13.01 2.47
CA SER A 251 -19.89 -12.15 3.48
C SER A 251 -18.92 -12.95 4.34
N VAL A 252 -17.68 -12.46 4.43
CA VAL A 252 -16.69 -12.93 5.39
C VAL A 252 -16.79 -12.11 6.68
N ALA A 253 -16.85 -10.79 6.53
CA ALA A 253 -16.98 -9.85 7.63
C ALA A 253 -17.65 -8.56 7.14
N ASP A 254 -18.46 -7.97 8.00
CA ASP A 254 -19.00 -6.61 7.84
C ASP A 254 -18.75 -5.86 9.15
N PHE A 255 -18.02 -4.76 9.06
CA PHE A 255 -17.72 -3.89 10.19
C PHE A 255 -18.44 -2.57 9.99
N GLY A 256 -19.48 -2.37 10.76
CA GLY A 256 -20.36 -1.23 10.61
C GLY A 256 -21.22 -1.00 11.83
N SER A 257 -22.28 -0.21 11.69
CA SER A 257 -23.18 0.07 12.82
C SER A 257 -23.85 -1.20 13.32
N LYS A 258 -23.94 -1.32 14.61
CA LYS A 258 -24.68 -2.38 15.30
C LYS A 258 -26.20 -2.24 15.12
N GLU A 259 -26.69 -1.02 14.99
CA GLU A 259 -28.11 -0.69 14.94
C GLU A 259 -28.44 0.03 13.63
N MET A 260 -29.58 -0.27 13.04
CA MET A 260 -30.14 0.54 11.96
C MET A 260 -30.44 1.94 12.54
N LEU A 261 -30.08 2.96 11.77
CA LEU A 261 -30.09 4.37 12.14
C LEU A 261 -31.24 4.78 13.05
N THR A 262 -30.90 5.23 14.23
CA THR A 262 -31.63 6.26 14.95
C THR A 262 -30.88 7.58 14.75
N ASN A 263 -31.57 8.70 14.76
CA ASN A 263 -31.02 10.04 14.55
C ASN A 263 -29.87 10.46 15.50
N ASP A 264 -29.46 9.56 16.40
CA ASP A 264 -28.55 9.85 17.51
C ASP A 264 -27.17 9.20 17.34
N GLY A 265 -26.91 8.49 16.25
CA GLY A 265 -25.70 7.69 16.15
C GLY A 265 -24.73 8.15 15.07
N THR A 266 -23.71 8.90 15.44
CA THR A 266 -22.53 9.03 14.59
C THR A 266 -21.68 7.76 14.73
N PHE A 267 -21.48 7.05 13.64
CA PHE A 267 -20.46 6.03 13.54
C PHE A 267 -19.80 6.17 12.18
N ASN A 268 -18.57 5.71 12.07
CA ASN A 268 -17.92 5.64 10.79
C ASN A 268 -16.90 4.50 10.82
N ALA A 269 -17.09 3.47 10.01
CA ALA A 269 -16.09 2.46 9.74
C ALA A 269 -15.27 2.94 8.54
N MET A 270 -14.03 3.32 8.79
CA MET A 270 -13.26 4.15 7.85
C MET A 270 -12.41 3.35 6.90
N ASP A 271 -11.93 2.18 7.32
CA ASP A 271 -10.92 1.46 6.56
C ASP A 271 -10.89 -0.02 6.92
N VAL A 272 -10.55 -0.84 5.93
CA VAL A 272 -10.27 -2.28 6.09
C VAL A 272 -9.11 -2.69 5.20
N SER A 273 -8.20 -3.46 5.77
CA SER A 273 -7.17 -4.18 5.01
C SER A 273 -7.10 -5.61 5.52
N PHE A 274 -6.66 -6.53 4.67
CA PHE A 274 -6.56 -7.93 5.05
C PHE A 274 -5.48 -8.68 4.24
N THR A 275 -5.12 -9.84 4.76
CA THR A 275 -4.40 -10.89 4.03
C THR A 275 -5.05 -12.24 4.32
N VAL A 276 -4.87 -13.20 3.42
CA VAL A 276 -5.50 -14.52 3.53
C VAL A 276 -4.45 -15.61 3.41
N ALA A 277 -4.48 -16.56 4.32
CA ALA A 277 -3.64 -17.75 4.24
C ALA A 277 -4.38 -18.97 4.80
N ASN A 278 -4.34 -20.08 4.07
CA ASN A 278 -4.93 -21.36 4.48
C ASN A 278 -6.40 -21.23 4.94
N GLY A 279 -7.19 -20.41 4.25
CA GLY A 279 -8.59 -20.16 4.57
C GLY A 279 -8.84 -19.22 5.77
N THR A 280 -7.80 -18.80 6.48
CA THR A 280 -7.92 -17.79 7.54
C THR A 280 -7.71 -16.40 6.96
N VAL A 281 -8.63 -15.49 7.25
CA VAL A 281 -8.54 -14.07 6.92
C VAL A 281 -8.01 -13.33 8.13
N TYR A 282 -6.88 -12.68 7.99
CA TYR A 282 -6.36 -11.71 8.96
C TYR A 282 -6.76 -10.33 8.48
N ALA A 283 -7.58 -9.64 9.25
CA ALA A 283 -8.16 -8.36 8.86
C ALA A 283 -7.99 -7.31 9.94
N ALA A 284 -7.73 -6.09 9.50
CA ALA A 284 -7.70 -4.93 10.37
C ALA A 284 -8.83 -3.97 9.97
N PHE A 285 -9.51 -3.43 10.97
CA PHE A 285 -10.62 -2.49 10.83
C PHE A 285 -10.39 -1.27 11.70
N VAL A 286 -10.78 -0.12 11.20
CA VAL A 286 -10.76 1.16 11.95
C VAL A 286 -12.10 1.83 11.85
N GLY A 287 -12.58 2.36 12.97
CA GLY A 287 -13.82 3.11 12.99
C GLY A 287 -14.04 3.77 14.35
N TYR A 288 -15.16 4.47 14.50
CA TYR A 288 -15.63 5.07 15.76
C TYR A 288 -17.14 4.95 15.88
N GLY A 289 -17.64 5.09 17.10
CA GLY A 289 -19.06 5.04 17.40
C GLY A 289 -19.58 3.65 17.72
N LYS A 290 -20.87 3.41 17.50
CA LYS A 290 -21.52 2.12 17.77
C LYS A 290 -21.23 1.13 16.65
N LEU A 291 -20.14 0.39 16.76
CA LEU A 291 -19.64 -0.54 15.75
C LEU A 291 -19.74 -1.99 16.21
N ALA A 292 -19.98 -2.87 15.26
CA ALA A 292 -19.88 -4.31 15.43
C ALA A 292 -19.14 -4.94 14.24
N LEU A 293 -18.38 -5.98 14.50
CA LEU A 293 -17.83 -6.89 13.51
C LEU A 293 -18.80 -8.09 13.38
N ASN A 294 -19.48 -8.12 12.26
CA ASN A 294 -20.43 -9.18 11.94
C ASN A 294 -19.81 -10.16 10.95
N THR A 295 -19.89 -11.43 11.25
CA THR A 295 -19.61 -12.52 10.32
C THR A 295 -20.88 -13.32 10.09
N ALA A 296 -20.85 -14.33 9.23
CA ALA A 296 -22.03 -15.20 9.03
C ALA A 296 -22.49 -15.91 10.32
N ASN A 297 -21.59 -16.13 11.30
CA ASN A 297 -21.84 -16.97 12.46
C ASN A 297 -21.78 -16.24 13.80
N GLU A 298 -21.32 -15.01 13.85
CA GLU A 298 -21.25 -14.23 15.10
C GLU A 298 -21.24 -12.72 14.86
N SER A 299 -21.54 -11.97 15.93
CA SER A 299 -21.42 -10.52 16.00
C SER A 299 -20.67 -10.14 17.26
N LYS A 300 -19.60 -9.35 17.11
CA LYS A 300 -18.79 -8.81 18.22
C LYS A 300 -18.86 -7.31 18.28
N ASP A 301 -19.17 -6.79 19.45
CA ASP A 301 -19.32 -5.36 19.73
C ASP A 301 -17.94 -4.69 19.91
N PHE A 302 -17.72 -3.60 19.20
CA PHE A 302 -16.55 -2.73 19.28
C PHE A 302 -16.93 -1.26 19.46
N THR A 303 -18.05 -1.02 20.10
CA THR A 303 -18.56 0.33 20.34
C THR A 303 -17.56 1.18 21.12
N THR A 304 -17.36 2.42 20.66
CA THR A 304 -16.68 3.48 21.39
C THR A 304 -17.73 4.48 21.89
N GLU A 305 -17.60 4.92 23.13
CA GLU A 305 -18.45 5.98 23.67
C GLU A 305 -18.03 7.31 23.04
N ILE A 306 -18.99 7.99 22.43
CA ILE A 306 -18.80 9.32 21.88
C ILE A 306 -19.27 10.32 22.93
N ALA A 307 -18.33 11.05 23.53
CA ALA A 307 -18.64 12.22 24.35
C ALA A 307 -18.77 13.46 23.43
N GLU A 308 -19.47 14.49 23.88
CA GLU A 308 -19.64 15.73 23.12
C GLU A 308 -18.27 16.30 22.73
N GLY A 309 -18.03 16.39 21.42
CA GLY A 309 -16.76 16.88 20.84
C GLY A 309 -15.65 15.86 20.70
N THR A 310 -15.84 14.57 21.06
CA THR A 310 -14.81 13.53 20.93
C THR A 310 -15.27 12.36 20.07
N MET A 311 -14.41 11.88 19.18
CA MET A 311 -14.67 10.72 18.32
C MET A 311 -13.54 9.69 18.46
N PRO A 312 -13.41 9.03 19.63
CA PRO A 312 -12.32 8.09 19.85
C PRO A 312 -12.43 6.91 18.89
N ARG A 313 -11.34 6.62 18.18
CA ARG A 313 -11.31 5.52 17.20
C ARG A 313 -10.95 4.21 17.85
N VAL A 314 -11.53 3.16 17.34
CA VAL A 314 -11.14 1.79 17.64
C VAL A 314 -10.35 1.22 16.46
N TYR A 315 -9.26 0.56 16.78
CA TYR A 315 -8.51 -0.30 15.86
C TYR A 315 -8.77 -1.75 16.25
N VAL A 316 -9.25 -2.54 15.33
CA VAL A 316 -9.54 -3.98 15.53
C VAL A 316 -8.70 -4.78 14.55
N LEU A 317 -7.87 -5.65 15.06
CA LEU A 317 -7.15 -6.67 14.29
C LEU A 317 -7.76 -8.03 14.64
N ALA A 318 -8.26 -8.74 13.65
CA ALA A 318 -8.95 -10.02 13.86
C ALA A 318 -8.41 -11.10 12.94
N SER A 319 -8.39 -12.35 13.43
CA SER A 319 -8.29 -13.53 12.59
C SER A 319 -9.65 -14.21 12.49
N ILE A 320 -10.12 -14.40 11.26
CA ILE A 320 -11.42 -14.95 10.93
C ILE A 320 -11.20 -16.28 10.23
N SER A 321 -11.74 -17.35 10.80
CA SER A 321 -11.60 -18.71 10.25
C SER A 321 -12.38 -18.89 8.96
N GLU A 322 -12.10 -19.96 8.23
CA GLU A 322 -12.87 -20.36 7.05
C GLU A 322 -14.36 -20.58 7.36
N SER A 323 -14.69 -20.92 8.63
CA SER A 323 -16.06 -21.02 9.13
C SER A 323 -16.69 -19.67 9.49
N ASN A 324 -16.05 -18.54 9.14
CA ASN A 324 -16.50 -17.19 9.48
C ASN A 324 -16.71 -16.98 11.00
N VAL A 325 -15.78 -17.48 11.79
CA VAL A 325 -15.72 -17.25 13.24
C VAL A 325 -14.47 -16.45 13.57
N VAL A 326 -14.62 -15.39 14.35
CA VAL A 326 -13.49 -14.58 14.85
C VAL A 326 -12.76 -15.37 15.91
N THR A 327 -11.64 -15.98 15.53
CA THR A 327 -10.88 -16.85 16.44
C THR A 327 -10.01 -16.06 17.41
N LYS A 328 -9.49 -14.90 16.96
CA LYS A 328 -8.69 -13.99 17.78
C LYS A 328 -9.02 -12.55 17.41
N ALA A 329 -8.94 -11.66 18.37
CA ALA A 329 -9.02 -10.22 18.13
C ALA A 329 -8.08 -9.47 19.07
N PHE A 330 -7.35 -8.52 18.51
CA PHE A 330 -6.64 -7.48 19.22
C PHE A 330 -7.42 -6.18 19.03
N THR A 331 -7.63 -5.44 20.10
CA THR A 331 -8.40 -4.20 20.05
C THR A 331 -7.71 -3.13 20.85
N THR A 332 -7.59 -1.95 20.28
CA THR A 332 -7.17 -0.75 21.00
C THR A 332 -8.14 0.39 20.73
N LYS A 333 -8.28 1.27 21.70
CA LYS A 333 -9.07 2.50 21.59
C LYS A 333 -8.13 3.69 21.66
N ALA A 334 -8.40 4.71 20.90
CA ALA A 334 -7.70 5.98 21.04
C ALA A 334 -8.03 6.59 22.40
N ASP A 335 -7.00 7.00 23.12
CA ASP A 335 -7.15 7.55 24.48
C ASP A 335 -7.51 9.04 24.48
N LYS A 336 -7.30 9.73 23.36
CA LYS A 336 -7.47 11.17 23.25
C LYS A 336 -8.30 11.54 22.02
N ASP A 337 -8.98 12.67 22.13
CA ASP A 337 -9.60 13.33 20.99
C ASP A 337 -8.53 13.71 19.95
N GLY A 338 -8.83 13.46 18.68
CA GLY A 338 -7.91 13.68 17.57
C GLY A 338 -6.99 12.51 17.22
N ASP A 339 -6.87 11.49 18.07
CA ASP A 339 -6.14 10.27 17.72
C ASP A 339 -6.83 9.57 16.55
N ASN A 340 -6.07 9.34 15.49
CA ASN A 340 -6.58 8.87 14.23
C ASN A 340 -5.70 7.74 13.69
N TYR A 341 -6.32 6.64 13.31
CA TYR A 341 -5.63 5.50 12.70
C TYR A 341 -6.13 5.31 11.28
N ARG A 342 -5.23 4.98 10.36
CA ARG A 342 -5.57 4.43 9.06
C ARG A 342 -4.76 3.17 8.82
N ILE A 343 -5.39 2.20 8.20
CA ILE A 343 -4.76 0.94 7.85
C ILE A 343 -4.04 1.12 6.51
N GLY A 344 -2.85 0.54 6.41
CA GLY A 344 -2.14 0.40 5.16
C GLY A 344 -2.23 -1.03 4.63
N ARG A 345 -1.09 -1.68 4.52
CA ARG A 345 -0.97 -3.05 4.01
C ARG A 345 -0.84 -4.05 5.13
N MET A 346 -1.34 -5.24 4.87
CA MET A 346 -1.13 -6.43 5.70
C MET A 346 -0.46 -7.53 4.89
N VAL A 347 0.54 -8.18 5.46
CA VAL A 347 1.26 -9.30 4.83
C VAL A 347 1.50 -10.37 5.88
N LEU A 348 1.16 -11.62 5.55
CA LEU A 348 1.57 -12.79 6.32
C LEU A 348 2.83 -13.40 5.69
N GLU A 349 3.88 -13.61 6.48
CA GLU A 349 5.06 -14.35 6.08
C GLU A 349 5.45 -15.33 7.17
N GLY A 350 5.35 -16.63 6.87
CA GLY A 350 5.52 -17.69 7.86
C GLY A 350 4.46 -17.61 8.96
N ASP A 351 4.92 -17.49 10.19
CA ASP A 351 4.10 -17.36 11.40
C ASP A 351 3.92 -15.90 11.87
N LYS A 352 4.39 -14.94 11.07
CA LYS A 352 4.35 -13.52 11.42
C LYS A 352 3.39 -12.75 10.53
N LEU A 353 2.55 -11.96 11.17
CA LEU A 353 1.67 -10.99 10.54
C LEU A 353 2.31 -9.60 10.64
N PHE A 354 2.48 -8.96 9.50
CA PHE A 354 2.99 -7.60 9.39
C PHE A 354 1.85 -6.66 9.03
N VAL A 355 1.75 -5.56 9.76
CA VAL A 355 0.67 -4.57 9.61
C VAL A 355 1.28 -3.19 9.54
N SER A 356 0.97 -2.44 8.50
CA SER A 356 1.40 -1.05 8.34
C SER A 356 0.21 -0.10 8.37
N GLY A 357 0.48 1.15 8.64
CA GLY A 357 -0.54 2.19 8.61
C GLY A 357 0.03 3.56 8.96
N VAL A 358 -0.88 4.49 9.22
CA VAL A 358 -0.54 5.80 9.76
C VAL A 358 -1.36 6.06 11.02
N SER A 359 -0.77 6.76 11.95
CA SER A 359 -1.44 7.25 13.17
C SER A 359 -1.25 8.75 13.32
N ALA A 360 -2.26 9.41 13.87
CA ALA A 360 -2.17 10.75 14.41
C ALA A 360 -2.40 10.63 15.92
N GLY A 361 -1.53 11.23 16.72
CA GLY A 361 -1.53 11.01 18.17
C GLY A 361 -0.85 9.72 18.58
N SER A 362 -1.47 8.90 19.43
CA SER A 362 -0.90 7.63 19.88
C SER A 362 -0.94 6.54 18.81
N ASN A 363 0.01 5.61 18.87
CA ASN A 363 0.05 4.46 17.99
C ASN A 363 -0.89 3.35 18.49
N PRO A 364 -1.63 2.64 17.60
CA PRO A 364 -2.57 1.60 18.03
C PRO A 364 -1.93 0.41 18.75
N PHE A 365 -0.63 0.19 18.59
CA PHE A 365 0.09 -0.92 19.21
C PHE A 365 0.96 -0.51 20.40
N ASN A 366 1.30 0.77 20.51
CA ASN A 366 2.14 1.29 21.58
C ASN A 366 1.82 2.78 21.85
N ASN A 367 1.19 3.07 22.98
CA ASN A 367 0.80 4.43 23.35
C ASN A 367 2.00 5.36 23.60
N ASP A 368 3.20 4.81 23.88
CA ASP A 368 4.41 5.61 24.04
C ASP A 368 5.01 6.07 22.71
N LEU A 369 4.63 5.41 21.60
CA LEU A 369 5.04 5.79 20.27
C LEU A 369 4.08 6.86 19.72
N GLN A 370 4.39 8.11 19.99
CA GLN A 370 3.56 9.24 19.56
C GLN A 370 3.85 9.60 18.10
N ALA A 371 2.79 9.97 17.38
CA ALA A 371 2.94 10.53 16.05
C ALA A 371 3.63 11.91 16.11
N VAL A 372 4.48 12.17 15.14
CA VAL A 372 5.04 13.49 14.89
C VAL A 372 4.27 14.12 13.74
N GLY A 373 3.67 15.30 14.00
CA GLY A 373 2.81 15.96 13.01
C GLY A 373 1.42 15.33 12.87
N PRO A 374 0.68 15.69 11.81
CA PRO A 374 -0.72 15.28 11.61
C PRO A 374 -0.92 13.79 11.40
N ARG A 375 0.08 13.09 10.83
CA ARG A 375 0.08 11.64 10.61
C ARG A 375 1.51 11.12 10.50
N THR A 376 1.78 9.99 11.12
CA THR A 376 3.08 9.31 11.09
C THR A 376 2.91 7.85 10.66
N LEU A 377 3.78 7.38 9.79
CA LEU A 377 3.85 5.97 9.39
C LEU A 377 4.21 5.08 10.56
N PHE A 378 3.55 3.94 10.66
CA PHE A 378 3.94 2.88 11.57
C PHE A 378 3.95 1.52 10.90
N MET A 379 4.66 0.58 11.54
CA MET A 379 4.72 -0.82 11.20
C MET A 379 4.72 -1.66 12.47
N ALA A 380 3.93 -2.73 12.48
CA ALA A 380 3.91 -3.71 13.56
C ALA A 380 4.14 -5.13 13.02
N SER A 381 4.85 -5.94 13.80
CA SER A 381 4.95 -7.38 13.58
C SER A 381 4.28 -8.11 14.74
N LEU A 382 3.40 -9.04 14.42
CA LEU A 382 2.65 -9.84 15.37
C LEU A 382 2.83 -11.33 15.06
N ASN A 383 2.63 -12.18 16.07
CA ASN A 383 2.49 -13.60 15.87
C ASN A 383 1.09 -13.89 15.28
N ALA A 384 1.02 -14.60 14.18
CA ALA A 384 -0.25 -14.87 13.48
C ALA A 384 -1.19 -15.80 14.28
N ALA A 385 -0.65 -16.65 15.15
CA ALA A 385 -1.47 -17.63 15.89
C ALA A 385 -2.31 -17.01 17.01
N ASP A 386 -1.78 -15.96 17.68
CA ASP A 386 -2.43 -15.35 18.84
C ASP A 386 -2.54 -13.82 18.76
N LEU A 387 -2.03 -13.21 17.68
CA LEU A 387 -1.93 -11.77 17.46
C LEU A 387 -1.11 -11.03 18.53
N ALA A 388 -0.22 -11.74 19.24
CA ALA A 388 0.69 -11.13 20.18
C ALA A 388 1.71 -10.24 19.44
N LEU A 389 1.92 -9.04 19.97
CA LEU A 389 2.86 -8.07 19.40
C LEU A 389 4.30 -8.55 19.60
N ASN A 390 5.08 -8.63 18.51
CA ASN A 390 6.53 -8.86 18.56
C ASN A 390 7.27 -7.54 18.71
N TRP A 391 6.96 -6.59 17.85
CA TRP A 391 7.52 -5.23 17.89
C TRP A 391 6.61 -4.27 17.12
N VAL A 392 6.74 -2.98 17.43
CA VAL A 392 6.20 -1.87 16.64
C VAL A 392 7.31 -0.86 16.36
N ALA A 393 7.31 -0.34 15.16
CA ALA A 393 8.22 0.70 14.71
C ALA A 393 7.42 1.85 14.10
N GLY A 394 7.87 3.06 14.33
CA GLY A 394 7.32 4.27 13.70
C GLY A 394 8.47 5.19 13.36
N ASP A 395 8.26 6.06 12.40
CA ASP A 395 9.25 7.06 12.04
C ASP A 395 8.72 8.47 12.29
N ALA A 396 9.59 9.28 12.85
CA ALA A 396 9.37 10.69 13.09
C ALA A 396 10.05 11.47 11.96
N TYR A 397 9.42 11.53 10.80
CA TYR A 397 9.86 12.42 9.73
C TYR A 397 9.59 13.87 10.12
N ASP A 398 10.66 14.64 10.30
CA ASP A 398 10.62 16.05 10.68
C ASP A 398 11.28 16.90 9.59
N GLU A 399 10.48 17.69 8.87
CA GLU A 399 10.96 18.74 7.95
C GLU A 399 10.99 20.13 8.59
N GLY A 400 10.91 20.23 9.91
CA GLY A 400 10.93 21.50 10.63
C GLY A 400 9.57 22.21 10.75
N ASP A 401 8.56 21.80 9.97
CA ASP A 401 7.17 22.25 10.12
C ASP A 401 6.21 21.06 10.12
N VAL A 402 6.30 20.28 11.17
CA VAL A 402 5.55 19.04 11.36
C VAL A 402 4.02 19.19 11.32
N ASN A 403 3.50 20.40 11.57
CA ASN A 403 2.06 20.63 11.63
C ASN A 403 1.39 20.65 10.26
N HIS A 404 2.16 20.83 9.19
CA HIS A 404 1.64 20.95 7.83
C HIS A 404 1.96 19.75 6.94
N HIS A 405 2.66 18.72 7.46
CA HIS A 405 3.02 17.54 6.69
C HIS A 405 2.37 16.28 7.23
N ALA A 406 1.66 15.57 6.37
CA ALA A 406 1.04 14.29 6.67
C ALA A 406 1.75 13.18 5.92
N GLN A 407 2.06 12.08 6.62
CA GLN A 407 2.64 10.90 5.98
C GLN A 407 1.57 9.95 5.44
N GLY A 408 1.90 9.20 4.43
CA GLY A 408 1.06 8.18 3.84
C GLY A 408 1.87 6.99 3.33
N LEU A 409 1.19 5.90 3.03
CA LEU A 409 1.78 4.66 2.56
C LEU A 409 1.45 4.44 1.09
N PHE A 410 2.44 4.08 0.27
CA PHE A 410 2.24 3.55 -1.07
C PHE A 410 2.10 2.04 -1.07
N ASP A 411 3.11 1.35 -0.50
CA ASP A 411 3.13 -0.11 -0.49
C ASP A 411 4.11 -0.67 0.56
N MET A 412 4.08 -1.98 0.76
CA MET A 412 4.91 -2.71 1.70
C MET A 412 5.35 -4.06 1.14
N LEU A 413 6.64 -4.34 1.25
CA LEU A 413 7.22 -5.65 0.96
C LEU A 413 7.78 -6.25 2.25
N VAL A 414 7.40 -7.49 2.54
CA VAL A 414 8.07 -8.30 3.58
C VAL A 414 8.98 -9.31 2.90
N ASN A 415 10.20 -9.46 3.35
CA ASN A 415 11.16 -10.40 2.79
C ASN A 415 12.08 -10.98 3.87
N ASN A 416 11.90 -12.25 4.21
CA ASN A 416 12.63 -12.95 5.28
C ASN A 416 12.52 -12.26 6.64
N GLY A 417 11.32 -11.79 6.98
CA GLY A 417 11.05 -11.08 8.24
C GLY A 417 11.51 -9.63 8.29
N GLU A 418 12.19 -9.14 7.25
CA GLU A 418 12.52 -7.73 7.08
C GLU A 418 11.48 -7.04 6.19
N VAL A 419 11.32 -5.74 6.35
CA VAL A 419 10.26 -4.99 5.66
C VAL A 419 10.83 -3.79 4.92
N LEU A 420 10.49 -3.67 3.64
CA LEU A 420 10.60 -2.43 2.89
C LEU A 420 9.25 -1.72 2.94
N LEU A 421 9.21 -0.56 3.56
CA LEU A 421 8.04 0.30 3.64
C LEU A 421 8.24 1.45 2.67
N ALA A 422 7.36 1.57 1.69
CA ALA A 422 7.36 2.67 0.72
C ALA A 422 6.25 3.66 1.07
N GLY A 423 6.64 4.85 1.49
CA GLY A 423 5.73 5.90 1.93
C GLY A 423 6.01 7.25 1.29
N TYR A 424 5.27 8.24 1.74
CA TYR A 424 5.41 9.63 1.28
C TYR A 424 5.03 10.61 2.39
N ALA A 425 5.53 11.83 2.27
CA ALA A 425 5.01 12.99 2.98
C ALA A 425 4.30 13.93 2.01
N GLU A 426 3.22 14.55 2.47
CA GLU A 426 2.44 15.52 1.70
C GLU A 426 2.05 16.71 2.58
N LYS A 427 1.87 17.88 1.97
CA LYS A 427 1.27 19.02 2.65
C LYS A 427 -0.20 18.74 2.97
N THR A 428 -0.67 19.24 4.11
CA THR A 428 -2.08 19.09 4.50
C THR A 428 -3.01 20.01 3.71
N ASP A 429 -2.50 21.15 3.22
CA ASP A 429 -3.30 22.20 2.59
C ASP A 429 -3.70 21.85 1.14
N ASP A 430 -2.74 21.43 0.33
CA ASP A 430 -2.95 21.17 -1.11
C ASP A 430 -2.65 19.72 -1.49
N HIS A 431 -2.22 18.93 -0.52
CA HIS A 431 -1.81 17.54 -0.69
C HIS A 431 -0.67 17.32 -1.69
N SER A 432 0.16 18.30 -1.95
CA SER A 432 1.35 18.13 -2.75
C SER A 432 2.37 17.25 -2.04
N LEU A 433 3.00 16.34 -2.79
CA LEU A 433 4.06 15.49 -2.24
C LEU A 433 5.29 16.34 -1.93
N THR A 434 5.82 16.21 -0.73
CA THR A 434 7.02 16.92 -0.28
C THR A 434 8.23 16.00 -0.21
N ALA A 435 8.04 14.73 0.12
CA ALA A 435 9.12 13.75 0.20
C ALA A 435 8.65 12.33 -0.10
N GLN A 436 9.61 11.49 -0.51
CA GLN A 436 9.48 10.03 -0.56
C GLN A 436 10.09 9.46 0.72
N LEU A 437 9.33 8.62 1.41
CA LEU A 437 9.69 8.02 2.69
C LEU A 437 9.85 6.52 2.53
N ASN A 438 11.05 6.08 2.12
CA ASN A 438 11.32 4.66 2.02
C ASN A 438 12.14 4.22 3.25
N TYR A 439 11.64 3.20 3.94
CA TYR A 439 12.29 2.65 5.12
C TYR A 439 12.53 1.17 4.97
N TRP A 440 13.68 0.72 5.46
CA TRP A 440 13.96 -0.68 5.69
C TRP A 440 13.87 -0.96 7.18
N ILE A 441 13.01 -1.90 7.55
CA ILE A 441 12.81 -2.30 8.95
C ILE A 441 13.35 -3.71 9.10
N THR A 442 14.32 -3.87 9.97
CA THR A 442 14.95 -5.16 10.23
C THR A 442 14.02 -6.08 11.03
N ALA A 443 14.35 -7.37 11.09
CA ALA A 443 13.50 -8.37 11.74
C ALA A 443 13.26 -8.13 13.24
N ASP A 444 14.06 -7.28 13.87
CA ASP A 444 13.93 -6.83 15.27
C ASP A 444 13.20 -5.47 15.42
N GLY A 445 12.71 -4.90 14.32
CA GLY A 445 11.96 -3.63 14.33
C GLY A 445 12.84 -2.38 14.21
N THR A 446 14.15 -2.50 13.98
CA THR A 446 15.03 -1.33 13.78
C THR A 446 14.76 -0.68 12.44
N VAL A 447 14.40 0.61 12.44
CA VAL A 447 14.11 1.41 11.24
C VAL A 447 15.40 2.00 10.68
N LYS A 448 15.57 1.88 9.36
CA LYS A 448 16.69 2.48 8.61
C LYS A 448 16.14 3.17 7.37
N PRO A 449 16.59 4.38 7.03
CA PRO A 449 16.27 4.98 5.74
C PRO A 449 16.73 4.07 4.59
N ALA A 450 15.88 3.88 3.60
CA ALA A 450 16.20 3.12 2.41
C ALA A 450 16.52 4.10 1.26
N ALA A 451 17.71 3.95 0.67
CA ALA A 451 18.05 4.69 -0.54
C ALA A 451 17.37 4.01 -1.72
N ALA A 452 16.28 4.59 -2.16
CA ALA A 452 15.58 4.20 -3.39
C ALA A 452 14.86 5.41 -3.95
N ASP A 453 14.69 5.41 -5.28
CA ASP A 453 13.81 6.35 -5.96
C ASP A 453 12.35 6.14 -5.50
N SER A 454 11.44 6.96 -6.00
CA SER A 454 10.02 6.97 -5.67
C SER A 454 9.34 5.61 -5.85
N ILE A 455 9.46 4.71 -4.87
CA ILE A 455 8.79 3.41 -4.88
C ILE A 455 7.30 3.63 -4.66
N VAL A 456 6.48 3.15 -5.59
CA VAL A 456 5.01 3.29 -5.53
C VAL A 456 4.29 1.95 -5.42
N SER A 457 4.93 0.85 -5.84
CA SER A 457 4.38 -0.49 -5.68
C SER A 457 5.47 -1.54 -5.63
N VAL A 458 5.22 -2.58 -4.87
CA VAL A 458 6.14 -3.72 -4.71
C VAL A 458 5.36 -5.03 -4.72
N ALA A 459 5.94 -6.06 -5.32
CA ALA A 459 5.38 -7.41 -5.28
C ALA A 459 6.50 -8.45 -5.30
N LYS A 460 6.21 -9.65 -4.81
CA LYS A 460 7.17 -10.75 -4.81
C LYS A 460 6.50 -12.09 -5.10
N ASN A 461 7.31 -13.02 -5.55
CA ASN A 461 7.04 -14.44 -5.44
C ASN A 461 8.16 -15.13 -4.61
N LYS A 462 8.34 -16.44 -4.78
CA LYS A 462 9.39 -17.20 -4.07
C LYS A 462 10.81 -16.81 -4.51
N ASP A 463 10.99 -16.34 -5.73
CA ASP A 463 12.32 -16.17 -6.39
C ASP A 463 12.69 -14.70 -6.64
N VAL A 464 11.71 -13.85 -6.96
CA VAL A 464 11.96 -12.48 -7.39
C VAL A 464 11.08 -11.45 -6.66
N VAL A 465 11.56 -10.22 -6.69
CA VAL A 465 10.83 -9.01 -6.25
C VAL A 465 10.74 -8.07 -7.43
N ALA A 466 9.54 -7.61 -7.73
CA ALA A 466 9.27 -6.51 -8.65
C ALA A 466 9.05 -5.23 -7.87
N ILE A 467 9.65 -4.15 -8.33
CA ILE A 467 9.54 -2.82 -7.75
C ILE A 467 9.16 -1.85 -8.86
N ILE A 468 8.16 -1.05 -8.59
CA ILE A 468 7.78 0.04 -9.48
C ILE A 468 8.17 1.35 -8.85
N THR A 469 8.89 2.15 -9.63
CA THR A 469 9.23 3.53 -9.30
C THR A 469 8.61 4.48 -10.31
N ASN A 470 8.15 5.62 -9.83
CA ASN A 470 7.67 6.71 -10.67
C ASN A 470 8.61 7.91 -10.58
N ALA A 471 9.03 8.41 -11.74
CA ALA A 471 9.81 9.62 -11.83
C ALA A 471 9.34 10.44 -13.03
N LYS A 472 8.93 11.69 -12.79
CA LYS A 472 8.48 12.67 -13.79
C LYS A 472 7.42 12.06 -14.72
N ASN A 473 6.92 11.66 -15.40
CA ASN A 473 5.96 11.02 -16.32
C ASN A 473 6.44 9.64 -16.81
N GLN A 474 7.26 8.97 -16.03
CA GLN A 474 7.79 7.65 -16.37
C GLN A 474 7.54 6.67 -15.24
N THR A 475 7.06 5.49 -15.59
CA THR A 475 6.96 4.35 -14.67
C THR A 475 8.04 3.34 -15.03
N THR A 476 8.92 3.05 -14.10
CA THR A 476 9.95 2.04 -14.27
C THR A 476 9.63 0.80 -13.46
N VAL A 477 9.59 -0.34 -14.13
CA VAL A 477 9.48 -1.67 -13.53
C VAL A 477 10.87 -2.27 -13.44
N SER A 478 11.31 -2.61 -12.24
CA SER A 478 12.60 -3.28 -11.99
C SER A 478 12.38 -4.59 -11.26
N VAL A 479 13.03 -5.65 -11.73
CA VAL A 479 12.93 -6.98 -11.12
C VAL A 479 14.30 -7.41 -10.59
N HIS A 480 14.30 -7.87 -9.35
CA HIS A 480 15.48 -8.28 -8.62
C HIS A 480 15.34 -9.71 -8.12
N ASP A 481 16.46 -10.44 -7.98
CA ASP A 481 16.43 -11.70 -7.23
C ASP A 481 16.04 -11.42 -5.78
N LYS A 482 15.08 -12.14 -5.24
CA LYS A 482 14.57 -11.97 -3.87
C LYS A 482 15.68 -11.99 -2.82
N LYS A 483 16.68 -12.86 -2.97
CA LYS A 483 17.84 -12.97 -2.07
C LYS A 483 18.74 -11.73 -2.03
N ASN A 484 18.62 -10.84 -3.02
CA ASN A 484 19.40 -9.61 -3.14
C ASN A 484 18.65 -8.38 -2.61
N VAL A 485 17.37 -8.55 -2.23
CA VAL A 485 16.55 -7.49 -1.65
C VAL A 485 16.61 -7.61 -0.13
N THR A 486 17.34 -6.73 0.52
CA THR A 486 17.62 -6.81 1.96
C THR A 486 18.09 -5.46 2.50
N GLY A 487 17.74 -5.17 3.75
CA GLY A 487 18.22 -3.99 4.48
C GLY A 487 19.59 -4.16 5.11
N ILE A 488 20.21 -5.31 4.99
CA ILE A 488 21.56 -5.52 5.53
C ILE A 488 22.56 -4.83 4.60
N ASN A 489 23.19 -3.77 5.08
CA ASN A 489 24.41 -3.25 4.50
C ASN A 489 25.53 -4.31 4.62
N GLN A 490 25.57 -5.26 3.73
CA GLN A 490 26.86 -5.84 3.42
C GLN A 490 27.61 -4.73 2.66
N VAL A 491 28.56 -4.13 3.32
CA VAL A 491 29.68 -3.50 2.62
C VAL A 491 30.28 -4.64 1.79
N VAL A 492 29.79 -4.79 0.57
CA VAL A 492 30.57 -5.51 -0.43
C VAL A 492 31.74 -4.57 -0.65
N ALA A 493 32.85 -4.86 0.03
CA ALA A 493 34.11 -4.25 -0.31
C ALA A 493 34.27 -4.47 -1.82
N SER A 494 33.99 -3.44 -2.60
CA SER A 494 34.32 -3.48 -4.01
C SER A 494 35.80 -3.83 -4.07
N LYS A 495 36.23 -4.58 -5.08
CA LYS A 495 37.67 -4.88 -5.27
C LYS A 495 38.53 -3.60 -5.31
N SER A 496 37.93 -2.41 -5.33
CA SER A 496 38.57 -1.09 -5.24
C SER A 496 38.82 -0.61 -3.81
N ASP A 497 38.26 -1.24 -2.77
CA ASP A 497 38.47 -0.90 -1.36
C ASP A 497 39.75 -1.50 -0.75
N ARG A 498 40.76 -1.72 -1.58
CA ARG A 498 42.08 -2.04 -1.04
C ARG A 498 42.58 -0.82 -0.26
N VAL A 499 42.72 -1.03 1.03
CA VAL A 499 43.40 -0.05 1.88
C VAL A 499 44.85 0.02 1.42
N ALA A 500 45.32 1.20 1.10
CA ALA A 500 46.71 1.45 0.80
C ALA A 500 47.27 2.47 1.81
N VAL A 501 48.37 2.11 2.42
CA VAL A 501 49.06 2.99 3.40
C VAL A 501 50.27 3.64 2.75
N TYR A 502 50.39 4.95 2.90
CA TYR A 502 51.50 5.73 2.37
C TYR A 502 52.18 6.50 3.52
N ASN A 503 53.48 6.67 3.42
CA ASN A 503 54.17 7.61 4.31
C ASN A 503 53.91 9.07 3.88
N LEU A 504 54.36 10.03 4.65
CA LEU A 504 54.15 11.45 4.34
C LEU A 504 54.89 11.94 3.06
N LYS A 505 55.78 11.12 2.52
CA LYS A 505 56.44 11.38 1.23
C LYS A 505 55.66 10.84 0.04
N GLY A 506 54.46 10.23 0.31
CA GLY A 506 53.62 9.64 -0.72
C GLY A 506 54.07 8.24 -1.19
N GLN A 507 55.03 7.62 -0.52
CA GLN A 507 55.49 6.28 -0.86
C GLN A 507 54.56 5.23 -0.24
N TYR A 508 54.14 4.24 -1.01
CA TYR A 508 53.36 3.10 -0.55
C TYR A 508 54.17 2.23 0.42
N VAL A 509 53.61 1.94 1.61
CA VAL A 509 54.27 1.20 2.67
C VAL A 509 53.53 -0.10 3.06
N GLY A 510 52.31 -0.29 2.60
CA GLY A 510 51.54 -1.50 2.88
C GLY A 510 50.04 -1.37 2.76
N THR A 511 49.31 -2.38 3.18
CA THR A 511 47.85 -2.44 3.22
C THR A 511 47.27 -2.39 4.64
N THR A 512 48.13 -2.45 5.67
CA THR A 512 47.74 -2.37 7.09
C THR A 512 48.69 -1.40 7.82
N LEU A 513 48.25 -0.94 8.99
CA LEU A 513 49.10 -0.12 9.87
C LEU A 513 49.94 -0.99 10.82
N ASP A 514 49.68 -2.30 10.85
CA ASP A 514 50.35 -3.22 11.76
C ASP A 514 51.83 -3.38 11.32
N GLY A 515 52.72 -3.32 12.28
CA GLY A 515 54.17 -3.49 12.05
C GLY A 515 54.88 -2.26 11.45
N LEU A 516 54.18 -1.15 11.27
CA LEU A 516 54.83 0.11 10.86
C LEU A 516 55.47 0.82 12.06
N SER A 517 56.57 1.48 11.82
CA SER A 517 57.27 2.31 12.83
C SER A 517 56.37 3.44 13.30
N ALA A 518 56.58 3.92 14.54
CA ALA A 518 55.87 5.09 15.03
C ALA A 518 56.04 6.27 14.06
N GLY A 519 54.92 6.84 13.65
CA GLY A 519 54.95 7.91 12.64
C GLY A 519 53.55 8.25 12.12
N VAL A 520 53.51 9.23 11.20
CA VAL A 520 52.27 9.65 10.56
C VAL A 520 52.20 9.06 9.16
N TYR A 521 51.04 8.42 8.86
CA TYR A 521 50.77 7.75 7.60
C TYR A 521 49.47 8.27 6.98
N LEU A 522 49.35 8.11 5.68
CA LEU A 522 48.12 8.35 4.92
C LEU A 522 47.48 7.00 4.58
N LEU A 523 46.30 6.77 5.10
CA LEU A 523 45.48 5.59 4.79
C LEU A 523 44.55 5.98 3.66
N LYS A 524 44.72 5.38 2.49
CA LYS A 524 43.85 5.59 1.32
C LYS A 524 42.91 4.40 1.17
N LYS A 525 41.60 4.68 1.13
CA LYS A 525 40.55 3.70 0.88
C LYS A 525 39.64 4.24 -0.22
N GLY A 526 39.74 3.69 -1.42
CA GLY A 526 39.07 4.28 -2.59
C GLY A 526 39.54 5.72 -2.86
N ASN A 527 38.62 6.68 -2.83
CA ASN A 527 38.93 8.11 -2.99
C ASN A 527 39.20 8.83 -1.65
N ASP A 528 38.96 8.16 -0.53
CA ASP A 528 39.19 8.73 0.80
C ASP A 528 40.63 8.55 1.25
N VAL A 529 41.19 9.65 1.81
CA VAL A 529 42.52 9.63 2.39
C VAL A 529 42.45 10.15 3.83
N GLN A 530 42.80 9.28 4.76
CA GLN A 530 42.84 9.60 6.20
C GLN A 530 44.25 9.64 6.71
N LYS A 531 44.60 10.66 7.52
CA LYS A 531 45.87 10.77 8.20
C LYS A 531 45.80 10.03 9.54
N VAL A 532 46.66 9.06 9.74
CA VAL A 532 46.69 8.19 10.91
C VAL A 532 48.06 8.30 11.61
N LEU A 533 48.04 8.37 12.94
CA LEU A 533 49.24 8.33 13.77
C LEU A 533 49.45 6.93 14.31
N VAL A 534 50.55 6.28 13.92
CA VAL A 534 51.00 5.02 14.51
C VAL A 534 51.92 5.38 15.69
N LYS A 535 51.60 4.93 16.88
CA LYS A 535 52.36 5.17 18.14
C LYS A 535 53.38 4.10 18.40
#